data_b50266303733885b09b3361ea41edad1
#
_entry.id   b50266303733885b09b3361ea41edad1
#
_cell.length_a   1.000
_cell.length_b   1.000
_cell.length_c   1.000
_cell.angle_alpha   90.00
_cell.angle_beta   90.00
_cell.angle_gamma   90.00
#
_symmetry.space_group_name_H-M   'P 1'
#
loop_
_entity.id
_entity.type
_entity.pdbx_description
1 polymer ?
#
loop_
_entity_poly.entity_id
_entity_poly.type
_entity_poly.pdbx_seq_one_letter_code
_entity_poly.pdbx_strand_id
1 'polypeptide(L)'
;MDLTIIFVNYKSENYLYHCIQSLYRHCKERSFEIIVVDNFHVPGANQSILTEFPKTQWFIQDTNSGFSIANNRGLAAAKGKYVLFLNADTLAFDNSIENAIHHLEQQPEIAALGAYQLQEDLTRHPFYWSQNQLRKDLYILPSHPIFQKLLFSLLPKEHFQSAEETNNLVGFFMLMKKETAMRAGAWDEDFFLYAEDVEFSNRLSKIGKLCYFEDVQMIHLVGNNPFRRTKISFVNRFSVQIQISNLLWIRKSYGSLAYLIILSNYAIVLPGYWIWKFINNISKGKSLLFNTENQILFSRKLFVLFSYIPKMLILKDFLFQIKPEENIDLKEK
;
A
#
# COMPACT_ATOMS: atom_id res chain seq x y z
N MET A 1 19.15 -21.92 3.14
CA MET A 1 18.78 -20.49 3.24
C MET A 1 17.44 -20.41 3.93
N ASP A 2 17.36 -19.72 5.08
CA ASP A 2 16.15 -19.66 5.85
C ASP A 2 15.24 -18.55 5.33
N LEU A 3 15.80 -17.36 5.06
CA LEU A 3 15.05 -16.15 4.72
C LEU A 3 15.59 -15.50 3.45
N THR A 4 14.70 -15.05 2.57
CA THR A 4 14.99 -14.08 1.51
C THR A 4 14.29 -12.77 1.84
N ILE A 5 15.04 -11.68 1.91
CA ILE A 5 14.51 -10.32 2.09
C ILE A 5 14.50 -9.64 0.72
N ILE A 6 13.33 -9.19 0.29
CA ILE A 6 13.10 -8.63 -1.04
C ILE A 6 12.78 -7.15 -0.87
N PHE A 7 13.53 -6.31 -1.58
CA PHE A 7 13.34 -4.88 -1.64
C PHE A 7 13.01 -4.43 -3.06
N VAL A 8 12.09 -3.49 -3.17
CA VAL A 8 11.89 -2.71 -4.39
C VAL A 8 12.53 -1.35 -4.19
N ASN A 9 13.58 -1.04 -4.97
CA ASN A 9 14.25 0.24 -4.95
C ASN A 9 13.68 1.18 -6.01
N TYR A 10 13.38 2.41 -5.61
CA TYR A 10 13.07 3.53 -6.49
C TYR A 10 13.62 4.81 -5.89
N LYS A 11 14.86 5.18 -6.25
CA LYS A 11 15.58 6.37 -5.72
C LYS A 11 15.69 6.40 -4.20
N SER A 12 15.87 5.25 -3.57
CA SER A 12 15.91 5.11 -2.10
C SER A 12 17.18 4.45 -1.57
N GLU A 13 18.28 4.51 -2.33
CA GLU A 13 19.55 3.82 -2.01
C GLU A 13 20.08 4.20 -0.62
N ASN A 14 19.95 5.46 -0.22
CA ASN A 14 20.39 5.92 1.11
C ASN A 14 19.60 5.26 2.24
N TYR A 15 18.27 5.17 2.10
CA TYR A 15 17.43 4.47 3.06
C TYR A 15 17.73 2.97 3.07
N LEU A 16 17.84 2.38 1.89
CA LEU A 16 18.15 0.97 1.70
C LEU A 16 19.48 0.57 2.34
N TYR A 17 20.53 1.41 2.23
CA TYR A 17 21.82 1.19 2.89
C TYR A 17 21.65 1.04 4.41
N HIS A 18 20.97 1.98 5.05
CA HIS A 18 20.73 1.93 6.50
C HIS A 18 19.80 0.79 6.90
N CYS A 19 18.80 0.48 6.09
CA CYS A 19 17.93 -0.67 6.29
C CYS A 19 18.76 -1.97 6.29
N ILE A 20 19.54 -2.22 5.25
CA ILE A 20 20.40 -3.42 5.15
C ILE A 20 21.38 -3.50 6.32
N GLN A 21 22.03 -2.39 6.68
CA GLN A 21 22.93 -2.33 7.83
C GLN A 21 22.21 -2.74 9.13
N SER A 22 20.99 -2.27 9.34
CA SER A 22 20.18 -2.64 10.51
C SER A 22 19.81 -4.13 10.53
N LEU A 23 19.51 -4.71 9.36
CA LEU A 23 19.24 -6.15 9.25
C LEU A 23 20.45 -6.99 9.64
N TYR A 24 21.65 -6.68 9.13
CA TYR A 24 22.87 -7.38 9.52
C TYR A 24 23.21 -7.23 11.02
N ARG A 25 22.68 -6.19 11.67
CA ARG A 25 22.88 -5.95 13.10
C ARG A 25 21.95 -6.78 13.97
N HIS A 26 20.70 -6.99 13.53
CA HIS A 26 19.61 -7.53 14.33
C HIS A 26 19.12 -8.92 13.89
N CYS A 27 19.38 -9.36 12.65
CA CYS A 27 19.03 -10.70 12.16
C CYS A 27 20.28 -11.59 12.17
N LYS A 28 20.56 -12.25 13.31
CA LYS A 28 21.81 -13.03 13.51
C LYS A 28 21.62 -14.53 13.62
N GLU A 29 20.41 -14.98 13.96
CA GLU A 29 20.14 -16.38 14.25
C GLU A 29 19.85 -17.20 12.99
N ARG A 30 19.53 -16.52 11.88
CA ARG A 30 19.09 -17.16 10.63
C ARG A 30 20.00 -16.81 9.46
N SER A 31 20.16 -17.77 8.55
CA SER A 31 20.79 -17.50 7.28
C SER A 31 19.85 -16.72 6.37
N PHE A 32 20.28 -15.56 5.86
CA PHE A 32 19.45 -14.78 4.94
C PHE A 32 20.23 -14.29 3.72
N GLU A 33 19.49 -14.05 2.66
CA GLU A 33 19.93 -13.36 1.45
C GLU A 33 19.11 -12.10 1.24
N ILE A 34 19.69 -11.13 0.56
CA ILE A 34 19.04 -9.87 0.19
C ILE A 34 18.93 -9.82 -1.33
N ILE A 35 17.72 -9.53 -1.81
CA ILE A 35 17.42 -9.28 -3.21
C ILE A 35 16.86 -7.86 -3.33
N VAL A 36 17.50 -7.03 -4.16
CA VAL A 36 17.02 -5.69 -4.50
C VAL A 36 16.61 -5.68 -5.96
N VAL A 37 15.37 -5.30 -6.23
CA VAL A 37 14.88 -5.05 -7.58
C VAL A 37 14.76 -3.56 -7.79
N ASP A 38 15.58 -3.04 -8.70
CA ASP A 38 15.80 -1.60 -8.89
C ASP A 38 14.97 -1.08 -10.07
N ASN A 39 13.91 -0.35 -9.74
CA ASN A 39 12.96 0.24 -10.70
C ASN A 39 13.44 1.59 -11.27
N PHE A 40 14.57 2.13 -10.78
CA PHE A 40 15.15 3.36 -11.28
C PHE A 40 16.65 3.36 -11.06
N HIS A 41 17.37 2.73 -11.96
CA HIS A 41 18.84 2.61 -11.82
C HIS A 41 19.57 3.91 -12.14
N VAL A 42 20.37 4.35 -11.17
CA VAL A 42 21.38 5.40 -11.36
C VAL A 42 22.76 4.77 -11.26
N PRO A 43 23.60 4.83 -12.31
CA PRO A 43 24.94 4.23 -12.27
C PRO A 43 25.76 4.73 -11.07
N GLY A 44 26.28 3.79 -10.28
CA GLY A 44 27.09 4.06 -9.10
C GLY A 44 26.29 4.35 -7.81
N ALA A 45 25.00 4.59 -7.85
CA ALA A 45 24.20 4.89 -6.64
C ALA A 45 24.16 3.73 -5.64
N ASN A 46 24.27 2.49 -6.11
CA ASN A 46 24.29 1.28 -5.28
C ASN A 46 25.70 0.84 -4.84
N GLN A 47 26.75 1.58 -5.22
CA GLN A 47 28.15 1.15 -5.01
C GLN A 47 28.49 0.93 -3.54
N SER A 48 28.07 1.81 -2.64
CA SER A 48 28.30 1.68 -1.20
C SER A 48 27.66 0.41 -0.63
N ILE A 49 26.42 0.11 -1.06
CA ILE A 49 25.68 -1.09 -0.64
C ILE A 49 26.42 -2.35 -1.10
N LEU A 50 26.81 -2.42 -2.38
CA LEU A 50 27.49 -3.61 -2.92
C LEU A 50 28.91 -3.78 -2.39
N THR A 51 29.58 -2.69 -1.98
CA THR A 51 30.91 -2.75 -1.37
C THR A 51 30.83 -3.30 0.06
N GLU A 52 29.90 -2.82 0.88
CA GLU A 52 29.77 -3.24 2.28
C GLU A 52 29.01 -4.57 2.42
N PHE A 53 28.01 -4.80 1.56
CA PHE A 53 27.17 -6.00 1.57
C PHE A 53 27.25 -6.77 0.23
N PRO A 54 28.42 -7.37 -0.10
CA PRO A 54 28.68 -7.93 -1.43
C PRO A 54 27.84 -9.15 -1.80
N LYS A 55 27.11 -9.72 -0.84
CA LYS A 55 26.17 -10.82 -1.07
C LYS A 55 24.78 -10.35 -1.50
N THR A 56 24.53 -9.03 -1.55
CA THR A 56 23.27 -8.47 -2.02
C THR A 56 23.11 -8.71 -3.53
N GLN A 57 22.05 -9.36 -3.93
CA GLN A 57 21.69 -9.55 -5.34
C GLN A 57 20.94 -8.31 -5.83
N TRP A 58 21.42 -7.69 -6.91
CA TRP A 58 20.85 -6.45 -7.45
C TRP A 58 20.34 -6.68 -8.87
N PHE A 59 19.03 -6.57 -9.06
CA PHE A 59 18.37 -6.74 -10.36
C PHE A 59 17.87 -5.40 -10.88
N ILE A 60 18.45 -4.92 -11.96
CA ILE A 60 18.02 -3.68 -12.62
C ILE A 60 16.81 -3.97 -13.53
N GLN A 61 15.82 -3.09 -13.49
CA GLN A 61 14.68 -3.08 -14.40
C GLN A 61 14.93 -2.05 -15.51
N ASP A 62 14.52 -2.38 -16.74
CA ASP A 62 14.65 -1.47 -17.89
C ASP A 62 13.75 -0.23 -17.73
N THR A 63 12.64 -0.39 -17.05
CA THR A 63 11.67 0.68 -16.75
C THR A 63 11.09 0.49 -15.35
N ASN A 64 10.45 1.52 -14.80
CA ASN A 64 9.70 1.38 -13.55
C ASN A 64 8.47 0.49 -13.79
N SER A 65 8.59 -0.77 -13.39
CA SER A 65 7.54 -1.79 -13.53
C SER A 65 6.47 -1.75 -12.42
N GLY A 66 6.62 -0.86 -11.44
CA GLY A 66 5.77 -0.81 -10.25
C GLY A 66 6.20 -1.78 -9.16
N PHE A 67 5.43 -1.79 -8.06
CA PHE A 67 5.78 -2.52 -6.85
C PHE A 67 5.54 -4.03 -7.00
N SER A 68 4.39 -4.43 -7.57
CA SER A 68 3.99 -5.84 -7.70
C SER A 68 4.92 -6.64 -8.61
N ILE A 69 5.18 -6.15 -9.82
CA ILE A 69 6.07 -6.83 -10.79
C ILE A 69 7.49 -6.93 -10.23
N ALA A 70 8.00 -5.86 -9.59
CA ALA A 70 9.32 -5.89 -8.99
C ALA A 70 9.42 -6.91 -7.85
N ASN A 71 8.44 -6.97 -6.95
CA ASN A 71 8.41 -7.99 -5.90
C ASN A 71 8.31 -9.41 -6.46
N ASN A 72 7.55 -9.64 -7.52
CA ASN A 72 7.46 -10.95 -8.18
C ASN A 72 8.80 -11.37 -8.79
N ARG A 73 9.55 -10.43 -9.39
CA ARG A 73 10.91 -10.70 -9.87
C ARG A 73 11.83 -11.13 -8.73
N GLY A 74 11.77 -10.45 -7.58
CA GLY A 74 12.51 -10.82 -6.37
C GLY A 74 12.07 -12.19 -5.84
N LEU A 75 10.77 -12.45 -5.78
CA LEU A 75 10.20 -13.72 -5.32
C LEU A 75 10.63 -14.90 -6.19
N ALA A 76 10.70 -14.72 -7.51
CA ALA A 76 11.15 -15.74 -8.44
C ALA A 76 12.63 -16.12 -8.20
N ALA A 77 13.48 -15.18 -7.83
CA ALA A 77 14.89 -15.39 -7.53
C ALA A 77 15.15 -15.89 -6.09
N ALA A 78 14.18 -15.75 -5.19
CA ALA A 78 14.30 -16.08 -3.77
C ALA A 78 14.62 -17.57 -3.54
N LYS A 79 15.57 -17.86 -2.63
CA LYS A 79 15.99 -19.23 -2.24
C LYS A 79 15.59 -19.60 -0.81
N GLY A 80 15.16 -18.60 -0.01
CA GLY A 80 14.76 -18.80 1.36
C GLY A 80 13.48 -19.61 1.51
N LYS A 81 13.38 -20.35 2.60
CA LYS A 81 12.13 -21.01 3.03
C LYS A 81 11.04 -19.95 3.33
N TYR A 82 11.46 -18.85 3.96
CA TYR A 82 10.63 -17.67 4.22
C TYR A 82 10.99 -16.56 3.24
N VAL A 83 10.01 -15.71 2.93
CA VAL A 83 10.18 -14.48 2.17
C VAL A 83 9.64 -13.31 2.97
N LEU A 84 10.42 -12.25 3.05
CA LEU A 84 10.05 -10.97 3.64
C LEU A 84 10.05 -9.92 2.53
N PHE A 85 8.89 -9.40 2.21
CA PHE A 85 8.76 -8.18 1.40
C PHE A 85 8.90 -6.99 2.35
N LEU A 86 9.91 -6.16 2.14
CA LEU A 86 10.30 -5.10 3.06
C LEU A 86 10.53 -3.77 2.29
N ASN A 87 9.97 -2.68 2.81
CA ASN A 87 10.25 -1.36 2.26
C ASN A 87 11.69 -0.91 2.59
N ALA A 88 12.30 -0.20 1.65
CA ALA A 88 13.68 0.29 1.77
C ALA A 88 13.88 1.34 2.89
N ASP A 89 12.81 2.05 3.26
CA ASP A 89 12.80 3.11 4.29
C ASP A 89 12.39 2.58 5.68
N THR A 90 12.81 1.35 6.00
CA THR A 90 12.58 0.72 7.31
C THR A 90 13.88 0.49 8.06
N LEU A 91 13.81 0.35 9.38
CA LEU A 91 14.94 -0.02 10.22
C LEU A 91 14.53 -1.12 11.21
N ALA A 92 15.31 -2.21 11.23
CA ALA A 92 15.26 -3.18 12.31
C ALA A 92 16.00 -2.60 13.53
N PHE A 93 15.46 -2.81 14.73
CA PHE A 93 16.07 -2.33 15.97
C PHE A 93 16.13 -3.39 17.08
N ASP A 94 15.50 -4.53 16.84
CA ASP A 94 15.44 -5.67 17.75
C ASP A 94 15.34 -7.00 16.97
N ASN A 95 14.95 -8.08 17.63
CA ASN A 95 14.81 -9.42 17.08
C ASN A 95 13.46 -9.65 16.36
N SER A 96 12.74 -8.60 15.95
CA SER A 96 11.37 -8.72 15.37
C SER A 96 11.26 -9.70 14.21
N ILE A 97 12.26 -9.77 13.33
CA ILE A 97 12.25 -10.71 12.19
C ILE A 97 12.38 -12.16 12.69
N GLU A 98 13.25 -12.39 13.67
CA GLU A 98 13.41 -13.71 14.30
C GLU A 98 12.13 -14.15 15.00
N ASN A 99 11.52 -13.23 15.78
CA ASN A 99 10.25 -13.46 16.46
C ASN A 99 9.14 -13.79 15.44
N ALA A 100 9.06 -13.04 14.35
CA ALA A 100 8.06 -13.28 13.32
C ALA A 100 8.21 -14.67 12.66
N ILE A 101 9.44 -15.10 12.37
CA ILE A 101 9.69 -16.46 11.86
C ILE A 101 9.32 -17.50 12.92
N HIS A 102 9.64 -17.27 14.18
CA HIS A 102 9.27 -18.16 15.27
C HIS A 102 7.75 -18.35 15.38
N HIS A 103 6.97 -17.26 15.30
CA HIS A 103 5.50 -17.35 15.27
C HIS A 103 5.00 -18.19 14.08
N LEU A 104 5.58 -18.05 12.88
CA LEU A 104 5.23 -18.87 11.70
C LEU A 104 5.61 -20.37 11.86
N GLU A 105 6.61 -20.67 12.69
CA GLU A 105 7.04 -22.03 12.99
C GLU A 105 6.13 -22.69 14.03
N GLN A 106 5.70 -21.94 15.04
CA GLN A 106 4.86 -22.43 16.12
C GLN A 106 3.38 -22.52 15.75
N GLN A 107 2.92 -21.71 14.82
CA GLN A 107 1.50 -21.59 14.44
C GLN A 107 1.32 -21.82 12.94
N PRO A 108 1.21 -23.10 12.48
CA PRO A 108 1.16 -23.44 11.06
C PRO A 108 -0.10 -22.93 10.34
N GLU A 109 -1.14 -22.53 11.07
CA GLU A 109 -2.35 -21.92 10.52
C GLU A 109 -2.13 -20.45 10.08
N ILE A 110 -1.02 -19.81 10.46
CA ILE A 110 -0.69 -18.47 10.02
C ILE A 110 -0.12 -18.51 8.60
N ALA A 111 -0.79 -17.82 7.69
CA ALA A 111 -0.36 -17.67 6.30
C ALA A 111 0.72 -16.60 6.15
N ALA A 112 0.56 -15.46 6.82
CA ALA A 112 1.50 -14.35 6.78
C ALA A 112 1.41 -13.46 8.02
N LEU A 113 2.51 -12.72 8.28
CA LEU A 113 2.64 -11.78 9.37
C LEU A 113 3.00 -10.38 8.85
N GLY A 114 2.41 -9.36 9.49
CA GLY A 114 2.87 -7.98 9.41
C GLY A 114 3.69 -7.59 10.65
N ALA A 115 4.35 -6.44 10.61
CA ALA A 115 4.97 -5.82 11.77
C ALA A 115 4.19 -4.57 12.20
N TYR A 116 4.15 -4.29 13.51
CA TYR A 116 3.71 -2.98 13.96
C TYR A 116 4.68 -1.91 13.47
N GLN A 117 4.13 -0.92 12.80
CA GLN A 117 4.89 0.21 12.30
C GLN A 117 5.16 1.19 13.43
N LEU A 118 6.43 1.48 13.70
CA LEU A 118 6.87 2.51 14.63
C LEU A 118 7.38 3.74 13.88
N GLN A 119 7.23 4.90 14.46
CA GLN A 119 7.90 6.13 14.07
C GLN A 119 9.34 6.13 14.63
N GLU A 120 10.15 7.12 14.24
CA GLU A 120 11.52 7.27 14.75
C GLU A 120 11.60 7.45 16.29
N ASP A 121 10.54 7.98 16.91
CA ASP A 121 10.41 8.13 18.35
C ASP A 121 9.85 6.88 19.05
N LEU A 122 9.75 5.76 18.33
CA LEU A 122 9.19 4.48 18.75
C LEU A 122 7.69 4.53 19.11
N THR A 123 6.98 5.58 18.78
CA THR A 123 5.52 5.61 18.89
C THR A 123 4.88 4.82 17.75
N ARG A 124 3.77 4.14 18.03
CA ARG A 124 3.06 3.37 17.01
C ARG A 124 2.41 4.28 15.98
N HIS A 125 2.62 3.93 14.73
CA HIS A 125 1.89 4.55 13.63
C HIS A 125 0.53 3.85 13.46
N PRO A 126 -0.59 4.60 13.42
CA PRO A 126 -1.89 4.02 13.15
C PRO A 126 -1.98 3.45 11.73
N PHE A 127 -2.61 2.31 11.59
CA PHE A 127 -2.88 1.64 10.31
C PHE A 127 -4.28 1.03 10.29
N TYR A 128 -4.73 0.61 9.11
CA TYR A 128 -6.00 -0.08 8.98
C TYR A 128 -5.87 -1.54 9.40
N TRP A 129 -6.52 -1.90 10.50
CA TRP A 129 -6.57 -3.28 11.00
C TRP A 129 -7.40 -4.19 10.12
N SER A 130 -8.43 -3.69 9.48
CA SER A 130 -9.32 -4.47 8.66
C SER A 130 -9.64 -3.83 7.31
N GLN A 131 -9.95 -4.69 6.34
CA GLN A 131 -10.35 -4.23 5.01
C GLN A 131 -11.64 -3.41 5.04
N ASN A 132 -12.55 -3.67 5.99
CA ASN A 132 -13.76 -2.86 6.13
C ASN A 132 -13.47 -1.43 6.59
N GLN A 133 -12.43 -1.22 7.42
CA GLN A 133 -11.99 0.13 7.77
C GLN A 133 -11.52 0.89 6.53
N LEU A 134 -10.68 0.24 5.70
CA LEU A 134 -10.22 0.85 4.44
C LEU A 134 -11.37 1.07 3.45
N ARG A 135 -12.27 0.08 3.27
CA ARG A 135 -13.46 0.21 2.40
C ARG A 135 -14.34 1.39 2.77
N LYS A 136 -14.56 1.60 4.06
CA LYS A 136 -15.34 2.75 4.56
C LYS A 136 -14.72 4.07 4.10
N ASP A 137 -13.40 4.19 4.16
CA ASP A 137 -12.71 5.44 3.83
C ASP A 137 -12.68 5.73 2.32
N LEU A 138 -13.05 4.76 1.48
CA LEU A 138 -13.27 4.99 0.05
C LEU A 138 -14.55 5.77 -0.23
N TYR A 139 -15.55 5.73 0.66
CA TYR A 139 -16.76 6.50 0.47
C TYR A 139 -16.60 7.94 0.93
N ILE A 140 -17.01 8.85 0.09
CA ILE A 140 -17.12 10.27 0.44
C ILE A 140 -18.50 10.48 1.05
N LEU A 141 -18.58 10.61 2.36
CA LEU A 141 -19.82 10.73 3.11
C LEU A 141 -19.85 12.06 3.87
N PRO A 142 -21.07 12.60 4.11
CA PRO A 142 -21.21 13.70 5.07
C PRO A 142 -20.63 13.33 6.42
N SER A 143 -20.04 14.31 7.12
CA SER A 143 -19.31 14.09 8.39
C SER A 143 -20.20 13.63 9.56
N HIS A 144 -21.50 13.38 9.33
CA HIS A 144 -22.42 12.96 10.36
C HIS A 144 -22.29 11.46 10.68
N PRO A 145 -22.15 11.06 11.97
CA PRO A 145 -21.92 9.66 12.37
C PRO A 145 -22.96 8.65 11.86
N ILE A 146 -24.21 9.09 11.63
CA ILE A 146 -25.30 8.23 11.13
C ILE A 146 -24.96 7.61 9.77
N PHE A 147 -24.37 8.36 8.84
CA PHE A 147 -24.01 7.85 7.52
C PHE A 147 -22.90 6.81 7.62
N GLN A 148 -21.94 7.02 8.50
CA GLN A 148 -20.88 6.05 8.74
C GLN A 148 -21.42 4.76 9.37
N LYS A 149 -22.31 4.89 10.38
CA LYS A 149 -22.94 3.74 11.04
C LYS A 149 -23.77 2.94 10.06
N LEU A 150 -24.55 3.61 9.20
CA LEU A 150 -25.33 2.97 8.13
C LEU A 150 -24.44 2.21 7.17
N LEU A 151 -23.38 2.85 6.66
CA LEU A 151 -22.41 2.19 5.76
C LEU A 151 -21.80 0.95 6.41
N PHE A 152 -21.35 1.05 7.67
CA PHE A 152 -20.81 -0.10 8.39
C PHE A 152 -21.78 -1.25 8.53
N SER A 153 -23.07 -0.96 8.73
CA SER A 153 -24.09 -2.01 8.83
C SER A 153 -24.35 -2.76 7.52
N LEU A 154 -23.99 -2.15 6.38
CA LEU A 154 -24.10 -2.75 5.04
C LEU A 154 -22.86 -3.53 4.60
N LEU A 155 -21.71 -3.32 5.26
CA LEU A 155 -20.49 -4.07 4.98
C LEU A 155 -20.57 -5.47 5.60
N PRO A 156 -19.94 -6.48 4.98
CA PRO A 156 -19.83 -7.82 5.56
C PRO A 156 -19.22 -7.77 6.96
N LYS A 157 -19.75 -8.55 7.89
CA LYS A 157 -19.16 -8.65 9.23
C LYS A 157 -17.82 -9.38 9.13
N GLU A 158 -16.80 -8.81 9.75
CA GLU A 158 -15.50 -9.42 9.92
C GLU A 158 -15.44 -10.07 11.29
N HIS A 159 -14.90 -11.28 11.37
CA HIS A 159 -14.75 -12.05 12.60
C HIS A 159 -13.31 -12.47 12.74
N PHE A 160 -12.66 -12.06 13.81
CA PHE A 160 -11.30 -12.45 14.16
C PHE A 160 -11.35 -13.35 15.39
N GLN A 161 -10.52 -14.39 15.41
CA GLN A 161 -10.52 -15.40 16.49
C GLN A 161 -9.62 -14.98 17.65
N SER A 162 -8.67 -14.07 17.39
CA SER A 162 -7.76 -13.52 18.40
C SER A 162 -7.53 -12.02 18.18
N ALA A 163 -6.89 -11.36 19.14
CA ALA A 163 -6.53 -9.95 19.06
C ALA A 163 -5.44 -9.67 18.03
N GLU A 164 -4.62 -10.67 17.72
CA GLU A 164 -3.52 -10.59 16.75
C GLU A 164 -4.01 -10.78 15.31
N GLU A 165 -5.20 -11.40 15.13
CA GLU A 165 -5.73 -11.71 13.80
C GLU A 165 -6.25 -10.46 13.10
N THR A 166 -5.91 -10.36 11.81
CA THR A 166 -6.32 -9.29 10.89
C THR A 166 -6.73 -9.88 9.54
N ASN A 167 -7.30 -9.08 8.66
CA ASN A 167 -7.42 -9.42 7.24
C ASN A 167 -6.71 -8.43 6.33
N ASN A 168 -5.86 -7.57 6.90
CA ASN A 168 -5.11 -6.54 6.19
C ASN A 168 -3.68 -6.42 6.72
N LEU A 169 -2.71 -6.83 5.92
CA LEU A 169 -1.29 -6.57 6.17
C LEU A 169 -0.84 -5.36 5.36
N VAL A 170 -0.04 -4.50 5.98
CA VAL A 170 0.52 -3.32 5.31
C VAL A 170 1.81 -3.70 4.60
N GLY A 171 1.93 -3.31 3.33
CA GLY A 171 2.99 -3.75 2.40
C GLY A 171 4.42 -3.35 2.78
N PHE A 172 4.61 -2.53 3.84
CA PHE A 172 5.97 -2.17 4.27
C PHE A 172 6.74 -3.34 4.89
N PHE A 173 6.04 -4.34 5.47
CA PHE A 173 6.58 -5.58 6.04
C PHE A 173 5.56 -6.69 5.87
N MET A 174 5.85 -7.67 5.04
CA MET A 174 5.02 -8.87 4.87
C MET A 174 5.91 -10.11 4.86
N LEU A 175 5.85 -10.90 5.94
CA LEU A 175 6.61 -12.14 6.12
C LEU A 175 5.72 -13.36 5.98
N MET A 176 6.15 -14.35 5.21
CA MET A 176 5.44 -15.61 4.98
C MET A 176 6.37 -16.72 4.50
N LYS A 177 5.90 -17.96 4.49
CA LYS A 177 6.60 -19.03 3.76
C LYS A 177 6.55 -18.72 2.26
N LYS A 178 7.67 -18.96 1.55
CA LYS A 178 7.73 -18.77 0.09
C LYS A 178 6.62 -19.57 -0.62
N GLU A 179 6.37 -20.80 -0.18
CA GLU A 179 5.28 -21.62 -0.70
C GLU A 179 3.91 -20.96 -0.56
N THR A 180 3.65 -20.29 0.57
CA THR A 180 2.39 -19.56 0.81
C THR A 180 2.23 -18.42 -0.17
N ALA A 181 3.29 -17.63 -0.40
CA ALA A 181 3.27 -16.56 -1.41
C ALA A 181 2.94 -17.09 -2.80
N MET A 182 3.57 -18.19 -3.19
CA MET A 182 3.32 -18.84 -4.50
C MET A 182 1.91 -19.42 -4.61
N ARG A 183 1.41 -20.09 -3.55
CA ARG A 183 0.02 -20.60 -3.51
C ARG A 183 -1.04 -19.51 -3.58
N ALA A 184 -0.74 -18.35 -3.03
CA ALA A 184 -1.60 -17.16 -3.15
C ALA A 184 -1.57 -16.54 -4.54
N GLY A 185 -0.70 -17.01 -5.46
CA GLY A 185 -0.53 -16.49 -6.81
C GLY A 185 0.39 -15.27 -6.89
N ALA A 186 1.27 -15.06 -5.89
CA ALA A 186 2.21 -13.95 -5.79
C ALA A 186 1.50 -12.57 -5.81
N TRP A 187 2.22 -11.48 -6.08
CA TRP A 187 1.62 -10.15 -6.20
C TRP A 187 0.86 -10.02 -7.52
N ASP A 188 -0.29 -9.34 -7.48
CA ASP A 188 -1.09 -9.08 -8.68
C ASP A 188 -0.45 -7.95 -9.51
N GLU A 189 0.04 -8.29 -10.70
CA GLU A 189 0.80 -7.40 -11.57
C GLU A 189 -0.02 -6.29 -12.25
N ASP A 190 -1.34 -6.33 -12.14
CA ASP A 190 -2.18 -5.22 -12.58
C ASP A 190 -2.01 -3.98 -11.69
N PHE A 191 -1.54 -4.15 -10.44
CA PHE A 191 -1.26 -3.04 -9.53
C PHE A 191 0.14 -2.47 -9.76
N PHE A 192 0.18 -1.20 -10.15
CA PHE A 192 1.44 -0.47 -10.24
C PHE A 192 1.97 -0.07 -8.86
N LEU A 193 1.11 0.55 -8.04
CA LEU A 193 1.43 1.00 -6.68
C LEU A 193 0.14 1.29 -5.91
N TYR A 194 0.14 0.97 -4.60
CA TYR A 194 -0.96 1.06 -3.63
C TYR A 194 -2.06 0.02 -3.81
N ALA A 195 -2.61 -0.42 -2.70
CA ALA A 195 -3.66 -1.43 -2.56
C ALA A 195 -3.31 -2.85 -3.07
N GLU A 196 -2.12 -3.06 -3.62
CA GLU A 196 -1.60 -4.40 -3.94
C GLU A 196 -1.44 -5.26 -2.69
N ASP A 197 -1.04 -4.66 -1.56
CA ASP A 197 -0.91 -5.29 -0.26
C ASP A 197 -2.27 -5.73 0.31
N VAL A 198 -3.29 -4.90 0.15
CA VAL A 198 -4.66 -5.20 0.58
C VAL A 198 -5.25 -6.33 -0.27
N GLU A 199 -5.04 -6.31 -1.58
CA GLU A 199 -5.46 -7.35 -2.51
C GLU A 199 -4.73 -8.67 -2.20
N PHE A 200 -3.43 -8.62 -1.99
CA PHE A 200 -2.64 -9.79 -1.63
C PHE A 200 -3.06 -10.37 -0.28
N SER A 201 -3.30 -9.51 0.71
CA SER A 201 -3.86 -9.90 2.01
C SER A 201 -5.20 -10.64 1.85
N ASN A 202 -6.08 -10.18 0.95
CA ASN A 202 -7.36 -10.85 0.67
C ASN A 202 -7.18 -12.27 0.10
N ARG A 203 -6.13 -12.51 -0.71
CA ARG A 203 -5.82 -13.87 -1.21
C ARG A 203 -5.14 -14.73 -0.15
N LEU A 204 -4.20 -14.16 0.62
CA LEU A 204 -3.52 -14.85 1.70
C LEU A 204 -4.48 -15.28 2.81
N SER A 205 -5.48 -14.47 3.16
CA SER A 205 -6.48 -14.79 4.18
C SER A 205 -7.37 -16.00 3.83
N LYS A 206 -7.41 -16.41 2.56
CA LYS A 206 -8.08 -17.65 2.11
C LYS A 206 -7.23 -18.90 2.31
N ILE A 207 -5.94 -18.71 2.58
CA ILE A 207 -4.96 -19.81 2.80
C ILE A 207 -4.77 -20.06 4.30
N GLY A 208 -4.79 -19.04 5.13
CA GLY A 208 -4.63 -19.12 6.57
C GLY A 208 -4.77 -17.74 7.22
N LYS A 209 -4.52 -17.69 8.53
CA LYS A 209 -4.64 -16.45 9.31
C LYS A 209 -3.58 -15.44 8.90
N LEU A 210 -3.94 -14.16 8.98
CA LEU A 210 -3.00 -13.04 8.92
C LEU A 210 -2.90 -12.44 10.32
N CYS A 211 -1.69 -12.15 10.80
CA CYS A 211 -1.50 -11.71 12.19
C CYS A 211 -0.50 -10.58 12.31
N TYR A 212 -0.64 -9.82 13.42
CA TYR A 212 0.36 -8.93 13.98
C TYR A 212 0.62 -9.35 15.43
N PHE A 213 1.89 -9.45 15.81
CA PHE A 213 2.28 -9.73 17.19
C PHE A 213 3.01 -8.54 17.79
N GLU A 214 2.83 -8.32 19.12
CA GLU A 214 3.40 -7.18 19.84
C GLU A 214 4.94 -7.14 19.80
N ASP A 215 5.58 -8.29 19.73
CA ASP A 215 7.03 -8.48 19.65
C ASP A 215 7.57 -8.45 18.19
N VAL A 216 6.72 -8.09 17.20
CA VAL A 216 7.11 -7.92 15.80
C VAL A 216 6.88 -6.48 15.40
N GLN A 217 7.94 -5.68 15.43
CA GLN A 217 7.90 -4.23 15.23
C GLN A 217 9.03 -3.76 14.31
N MET A 218 8.78 -2.74 13.51
CA MET A 218 9.79 -2.14 12.63
C MET A 218 9.62 -0.62 12.62
N ILE A 219 10.72 0.12 12.66
CA ILE A 219 10.70 1.56 12.42
C ILE A 219 10.50 1.79 10.93
N HIS A 220 9.58 2.67 10.57
CA HIS A 220 9.34 3.08 9.19
C HIS A 220 9.57 4.58 9.06
N LEU A 221 10.61 4.97 8.33
CA LEU A 221 11.11 6.35 8.20
C LEU A 221 10.19 7.22 7.32
N VAL A 222 8.91 7.21 7.60
CA VAL A 222 7.87 7.94 6.82
C VAL A 222 7.92 9.45 7.06
N GLY A 223 8.84 9.92 7.94
CA GLY A 223 8.88 11.30 8.46
C GLY A 223 9.04 12.42 7.44
N ASN A 224 9.49 12.16 6.23
CA ASN A 224 9.71 13.14 5.19
C ASN A 224 8.59 13.22 4.13
N ASN A 225 7.44 12.55 4.36
CA ASN A 225 6.30 12.70 3.47
C ASN A 225 5.73 14.13 3.61
N PRO A 226 5.93 15.01 2.62
CA PRO A 226 5.49 16.41 2.70
C PRO A 226 3.97 16.54 2.86
N PHE A 227 3.22 15.50 2.51
CA PHE A 227 1.76 15.47 2.66
C PHE A 227 1.26 15.32 4.11
N ARG A 228 2.13 14.99 5.08
CA ARG A 228 1.75 14.83 6.49
C ARG A 228 1.84 16.11 7.33
N ARG A 229 2.61 17.12 6.90
CA ARG A 229 2.92 18.34 7.70
C ARG A 229 1.98 19.52 7.45
N THR A 230 1.14 19.47 6.42
CA THR A 230 0.22 20.58 6.06
C THR A 230 -1.24 20.15 6.21
N LYS A 231 -2.11 21.12 6.57
CA LYS A 231 -3.57 20.96 6.46
C LYS A 231 -3.94 20.86 4.98
N ILE A 232 -3.82 19.67 4.42
CA ILE A 232 -4.10 19.41 3.03
C ILE A 232 -5.62 19.33 2.86
N SER A 233 -6.16 20.01 1.85
CA SER A 233 -7.58 19.92 1.51
C SER A 233 -7.96 18.48 1.18
N PHE A 234 -9.22 18.11 1.38
CA PHE A 234 -9.75 16.80 0.98
C PHE A 234 -9.39 16.46 -0.48
N VAL A 235 -9.49 17.44 -1.37
CA VAL A 235 -9.19 17.28 -2.80
C VAL A 235 -7.72 16.94 -3.05
N ASN A 236 -6.79 17.54 -2.32
CA ASN A 236 -5.36 17.27 -2.47
C ASN A 236 -4.97 15.89 -1.90
N ARG A 237 -5.67 15.41 -0.86
CA ARG A 237 -5.49 14.02 -0.35
C ARG A 237 -6.06 12.96 -1.29
N PHE A 238 -6.96 13.33 -2.19
CA PHE A 238 -7.57 12.42 -3.15
C PHE A 238 -6.60 12.18 -4.33
N SER A 239 -5.55 11.39 -4.12
CA SER A 239 -4.61 11.01 -5.18
C SER A 239 -5.25 10.07 -6.19
N VAL A 240 -5.09 10.37 -7.48
CA VAL A 240 -5.72 9.59 -8.57
C VAL A 240 -5.14 8.18 -8.63
N GLN A 241 -3.82 8.02 -8.49
CA GLN A 241 -3.19 6.69 -8.48
C GLN A 241 -3.70 5.83 -7.32
N ILE A 242 -3.76 6.37 -6.11
CA ILE A 242 -4.29 5.65 -4.94
C ILE A 242 -5.74 5.23 -5.19
N GLN A 243 -6.57 6.11 -5.73
CA GLN A 243 -7.98 5.81 -5.97
C GLN A 243 -8.20 4.78 -7.06
N ILE A 244 -7.42 4.80 -8.14
CA ILE A 244 -7.49 3.77 -9.18
C ILE A 244 -7.09 2.41 -8.60
N SER A 245 -6.03 2.33 -7.84
CA SER A 245 -5.58 1.09 -7.20
C SER A 245 -6.61 0.57 -6.19
N ASN A 246 -7.17 1.44 -5.36
CA ASN A 246 -8.25 1.07 -4.44
C ASN A 246 -9.50 0.56 -5.17
N LEU A 247 -9.89 1.21 -6.26
CA LEU A 247 -11.04 0.79 -7.07
C LEU A 247 -10.76 -0.54 -7.78
N LEU A 248 -9.51 -0.78 -8.20
CA LEU A 248 -9.08 -2.06 -8.76
C LEU A 248 -9.17 -3.18 -7.72
N TRP A 249 -8.66 -2.94 -6.50
CA TRP A 249 -8.81 -3.87 -5.38
C TRP A 249 -10.29 -4.21 -5.13
N ILE A 250 -11.15 -3.21 -5.01
CA ILE A 250 -12.59 -3.44 -4.82
C ILE A 250 -13.17 -4.26 -5.98
N ARG A 251 -12.81 -3.93 -7.21
CA ARG A 251 -13.31 -4.63 -8.41
C ARG A 251 -12.89 -6.10 -8.42
N LYS A 252 -11.63 -6.40 -8.09
CA LYS A 252 -11.10 -7.77 -8.07
C LYS A 252 -11.59 -8.58 -6.86
N SER A 253 -11.65 -7.96 -5.68
CA SER A 253 -12.00 -8.68 -4.45
C SER A 253 -13.51 -8.83 -4.22
N TYR A 254 -14.32 -7.86 -4.67
CA TYR A 254 -15.76 -7.79 -4.36
C TYR A 254 -16.65 -7.68 -5.60
N GLY A 255 -16.07 -7.67 -6.79
CA GLY A 255 -16.79 -7.70 -8.06
C GLY A 255 -17.24 -6.34 -8.60
N SER A 256 -17.86 -6.39 -9.80
CA SER A 256 -18.25 -5.19 -10.53
C SER A 256 -19.30 -4.34 -9.80
N LEU A 257 -20.22 -4.98 -9.07
CA LEU A 257 -21.30 -4.26 -8.37
C LEU A 257 -20.72 -3.38 -7.25
N ALA A 258 -19.81 -3.92 -6.42
CA ALA A 258 -19.15 -3.17 -5.35
C ALA A 258 -18.37 -1.97 -5.91
N TYR A 259 -17.63 -2.19 -7.00
CA TYR A 259 -16.91 -1.13 -7.72
C TYR A 259 -17.86 -0.02 -8.20
N LEU A 260 -18.97 -0.38 -8.88
CA LEU A 260 -19.94 0.58 -9.41
C LEU A 260 -20.65 1.36 -8.28
N ILE A 261 -20.90 0.75 -7.12
CA ILE A 261 -21.49 1.44 -5.96
C ILE A 261 -20.56 2.56 -5.47
N ILE A 262 -19.26 2.30 -5.32
CA ILE A 262 -18.29 3.35 -4.91
C ILE A 262 -18.19 4.43 -5.97
N LEU A 263 -18.12 4.05 -7.24
CA LEU A 263 -18.02 4.99 -8.34
C LEU A 263 -19.28 5.88 -8.43
N SER A 264 -20.47 5.31 -8.17
CA SER A 264 -21.73 6.06 -8.09
C SER A 264 -21.72 7.06 -6.92
N ASN A 265 -21.13 6.70 -5.77
CA ASN A 265 -20.93 7.65 -4.68
C ASN A 265 -20.13 8.87 -5.15
N TYR A 266 -19.03 8.67 -5.87
CA TYR A 266 -18.24 9.78 -6.42
C TYR A 266 -19.02 10.63 -7.43
N ALA A 267 -19.81 9.99 -8.30
CA ALA A 267 -20.63 10.67 -9.29
C ALA A 267 -21.74 11.54 -8.64
N ILE A 268 -22.31 11.09 -7.51
CA ILE A 268 -23.34 11.83 -6.75
C ILE A 268 -22.70 12.97 -5.95
N VAL A 269 -21.54 12.74 -5.36
CA VAL A 269 -20.86 13.76 -4.54
C VAL A 269 -20.39 14.95 -5.37
N LEU A 270 -19.99 14.75 -6.63
CA LEU A 270 -19.46 15.81 -7.47
C LEU A 270 -20.44 16.99 -7.65
N PRO A 271 -21.69 16.80 -8.12
CA PRO A 271 -22.63 17.92 -8.23
C PRO A 271 -22.96 18.53 -6.87
N GLY A 272 -23.08 17.72 -5.82
CA GLY A 272 -23.30 18.21 -4.45
C GLY A 272 -22.20 19.15 -3.97
N TYR A 273 -20.94 18.85 -4.29
CA TYR A 273 -19.80 19.66 -3.94
C TYR A 273 -19.79 21.02 -4.68
N TRP A 274 -20.23 21.04 -5.96
CA TRP A 274 -20.44 22.28 -6.71
C TRP A 274 -21.61 23.10 -6.19
N ILE A 275 -22.76 22.48 -5.95
CA ILE A 275 -23.97 23.16 -5.41
C ILE A 275 -23.65 23.80 -4.06
N TRP A 276 -23.00 23.06 -3.16
CA TRP A 276 -22.57 23.61 -1.86
C TRP A 276 -21.67 24.84 -2.02
N LYS A 277 -20.72 24.79 -2.96
CA LYS A 277 -19.82 25.90 -3.22
C LYS A 277 -20.56 27.14 -3.75
N PHE A 278 -21.51 26.97 -4.67
CA PHE A 278 -22.31 28.06 -5.22
C PHE A 278 -23.18 28.70 -4.13
N ILE A 279 -23.88 27.91 -3.33
CA ILE A 279 -24.66 28.41 -2.19
C ILE A 279 -23.78 29.20 -1.22
N ASN A 280 -22.61 28.67 -0.86
CA ASN A 280 -21.68 29.36 0.04
C ASN A 280 -21.13 30.68 -0.55
N ASN A 281 -20.90 30.72 -1.86
CA ASN A 281 -20.47 31.96 -2.52
C ASN A 281 -21.58 33.01 -2.53
N ILE A 282 -22.81 32.61 -2.88
CA ILE A 282 -23.98 33.52 -2.87
C ILE A 282 -24.23 34.07 -1.45
N SER A 283 -24.20 33.21 -0.44
CA SER A 283 -24.44 33.62 0.96
C SER A 283 -23.41 34.63 1.48
N LYS A 284 -22.23 34.69 0.84
CA LYS A 284 -21.14 35.64 1.15
C LYS A 284 -21.09 36.83 0.20
N GLY A 285 -22.11 37.03 -0.65
CA GLY A 285 -22.14 38.13 -1.62
C GLY A 285 -21.07 38.04 -2.70
N LYS A 286 -20.54 36.85 -3.00
CA LYS A 286 -19.51 36.61 -3.98
C LYS A 286 -20.06 36.06 -5.29
N SER A 287 -19.31 36.18 -6.39
CA SER A 287 -19.66 35.53 -7.66
C SER A 287 -19.71 34.00 -7.52
N LEU A 288 -20.56 33.34 -8.31
CA LEU A 288 -20.70 31.87 -8.26
C LEU A 288 -19.38 31.12 -8.38
N LEU A 289 -18.50 31.58 -9.28
CA LEU A 289 -17.22 30.96 -9.58
C LEU A 289 -16.06 31.47 -8.71
N PHE A 290 -16.35 32.26 -7.67
CA PHE A 290 -15.30 32.73 -6.80
C PHE A 290 -14.60 31.61 -6.06
N ASN A 291 -13.28 31.47 -6.24
CA ASN A 291 -12.39 30.51 -5.56
C ASN A 291 -12.88 29.04 -5.71
N THR A 292 -13.02 28.58 -6.97
CA THR A 292 -13.54 27.25 -7.31
C THR A 292 -12.44 26.26 -7.74
N GLU A 293 -11.17 26.56 -7.52
CA GLU A 293 -10.03 25.73 -7.94
C GLU A 293 -10.16 24.27 -7.43
N ASN A 294 -10.55 24.08 -6.17
CA ASN A 294 -10.74 22.76 -5.58
C ASN A 294 -11.87 21.98 -6.25
N GLN A 295 -12.97 22.62 -6.66
CA GLN A 295 -14.06 21.98 -7.37
C GLN A 295 -13.63 21.55 -8.78
N ILE A 296 -12.89 22.40 -9.47
CA ILE A 296 -12.32 22.11 -10.79
C ILE A 296 -11.34 20.94 -10.71
N LEU A 297 -10.41 21.00 -9.74
CA LEU A 297 -9.43 19.94 -9.52
C LEU A 297 -10.10 18.61 -9.21
N PHE A 298 -11.07 18.58 -8.31
CA PHE A 298 -11.81 17.36 -7.98
C PHE A 298 -12.56 16.82 -9.19
N SER A 299 -13.18 17.68 -10.00
CA SER A 299 -13.84 17.28 -11.25
C SER A 299 -12.86 16.61 -12.22
N ARG A 300 -11.66 17.19 -12.38
CA ARG A 300 -10.61 16.61 -13.24
C ARG A 300 -10.15 15.24 -12.75
N LYS A 301 -9.92 15.10 -11.44
CA LYS A 301 -9.53 13.82 -10.82
C LYS A 301 -10.59 12.75 -11.04
N LEU A 302 -11.87 13.07 -10.85
CA LEU A 302 -12.96 12.13 -11.12
C LEU A 302 -13.10 11.78 -12.61
N PHE A 303 -12.87 12.76 -13.51
CA PHE A 303 -12.88 12.48 -14.94
C PHE A 303 -11.83 11.44 -15.33
N VAL A 304 -10.60 11.54 -14.77
CA VAL A 304 -9.57 10.51 -14.98
C VAL A 304 -10.04 9.15 -14.44
N LEU A 305 -10.63 9.08 -13.22
CA LEU A 305 -11.15 7.82 -12.69
C LEU A 305 -12.24 7.22 -13.60
N PHE A 306 -13.15 8.04 -14.11
CA PHE A 306 -14.22 7.57 -15.00
C PHE A 306 -13.70 7.08 -16.35
N SER A 307 -12.59 7.64 -16.87
CA SER A 307 -11.98 7.16 -18.11
C SER A 307 -11.42 5.74 -18.00
N TYR A 308 -11.16 5.26 -16.76
CA TYR A 308 -10.72 3.90 -16.51
C TYR A 308 -11.86 2.86 -16.39
N ILE A 309 -13.14 3.30 -16.42
CA ILE A 309 -14.30 2.38 -16.30
C ILE A 309 -14.24 1.21 -17.29
N PRO A 310 -14.00 1.41 -18.60
CA PRO A 310 -13.97 0.28 -19.53
C PRO A 310 -12.86 -0.74 -19.18
N LYS A 311 -11.67 -0.28 -18.79
CA LYS A 311 -10.55 -1.13 -18.38
C LYS A 311 -10.88 -1.90 -17.10
N MET A 312 -11.48 -1.24 -16.10
CA MET A 312 -11.91 -1.84 -14.84
C MET A 312 -12.99 -2.91 -15.02
N LEU A 313 -13.89 -2.74 -15.98
CA LEU A 313 -14.94 -3.73 -16.25
C LEU A 313 -14.40 -4.95 -16.99
N ILE A 314 -13.46 -4.77 -17.91
CA ILE A 314 -12.89 -5.85 -18.73
C ILE A 314 -11.84 -6.63 -17.95
N LEU A 315 -11.01 -6.00 -17.10
CA LEU A 315 -9.90 -6.60 -16.33
C LEU A 315 -8.98 -7.50 -17.18
N LYS A 316 -8.59 -7.06 -18.35
CA LYS A 316 -7.71 -7.83 -19.22
C LYS A 316 -6.30 -7.27 -19.12
N ASP A 317 -5.36 -8.05 -18.57
CA ASP A 317 -3.90 -7.86 -18.51
C ASP A 317 -3.45 -6.39 -18.65
N PHE A 318 -3.78 -5.56 -17.69
CA PHE A 318 -3.56 -4.13 -17.78
C PHE A 318 -2.91 -3.59 -16.51
N LEU A 319 -1.70 -3.10 -16.62
CA LEU A 319 -1.04 -2.37 -15.53
C LEU A 319 -1.75 -1.03 -15.28
N PHE A 320 -2.38 -0.90 -14.10
CA PHE A 320 -3.14 0.30 -13.71
C PHE A 320 -2.21 1.38 -13.16
N GLN A 321 -1.44 1.97 -14.06
CA GLN A 321 -0.54 3.10 -13.82
C GLN A 321 -1.13 4.37 -14.42
N ILE A 322 -1.17 5.46 -13.62
CA ILE A 322 -1.44 6.79 -14.14
C ILE A 322 -0.19 7.31 -14.82
N LYS A 323 -0.28 7.63 -16.09
CA LYS A 323 0.83 8.19 -16.83
C LYS A 323 1.18 9.59 -16.31
N PRO A 324 2.47 10.01 -16.37
CA PRO A 324 2.89 11.32 -15.88
C PRO A 324 2.07 12.49 -16.46
N GLU A 325 1.70 12.41 -17.75
CA GLU A 325 0.88 13.41 -18.43
C GLU A 325 -0.57 13.47 -17.95
N GLU A 326 -1.10 12.36 -17.41
CA GLU A 326 -2.44 12.24 -16.83
C GLU A 326 -2.43 12.54 -15.32
N ASN A 327 -1.24 12.56 -14.68
CA ASN A 327 -1.10 12.72 -13.25
C ASN A 327 -1.28 14.19 -12.85
N ILE A 328 -2.50 14.52 -12.48
CA ILE A 328 -2.89 15.86 -12.02
C ILE A 328 -2.21 16.21 -10.68
N ASP A 329 -1.87 15.21 -9.87
CA ASP A 329 -1.23 15.39 -8.57
C ASP A 329 0.21 15.93 -8.67
N LEU A 330 0.89 15.72 -9.81
CA LEU A 330 2.26 16.20 -10.06
C LEU A 330 2.32 17.62 -10.65
N LYS A 331 1.21 18.15 -11.16
CA LYS A 331 1.19 19.46 -11.83
C LYS A 331 1.02 20.64 -10.88
N GLU A 332 0.92 20.39 -9.56
CA GLU A 332 0.68 21.40 -8.52
C GLU A 332 1.90 21.66 -7.61
N LYS A 333 3.11 21.25 -8.06
CA LYS A 333 4.36 21.51 -7.35
C LYS A 333 5.14 22.65 -7.97
#